data_d676c2f3f76eae5879116f468caaad49
#
_entry.id   d676c2f3f76eae5879116f468caaad49
#
_cell.length_a   1.000
_cell.length_b   1.000
_cell.length_c   1.000
_cell.angle_alpha   90.00
_cell.angle_beta   90.00
_cell.angle_gamma   90.00
#
_symmetry.space_group_name_H-M   'P 1'
#
loop_
_entity.id
_entity.type
_entity.pdbx_description
1 polymer ?
#
loop_
_entity_poly.entity_id
_entity_poly.type
_entity_poly.pdbx_seq_one_letter_code
_entity_poly.pdbx_strand_id
1 'polypeptide(L)'
;MNTSNPNEPAPREFRVRYSTGEPTRSDQPLNNTYGLTGEGKLVVDGDALIFEGKRNGFSLGGPPRIALADVANVDYNAASSALLLRTRDGRHYVIVWLASREDAEALWAMLPQEKTPEFLADQAAHVRFGKAMSVLGERSLVTTSIIAINIAVFIAMLLAGADVMRPSSSLLIRFGSNYRPLTWTGEEWRLLTSAFLHFGIVHIALNMYALYQGGGLVERLFGSARFVLIYLLSALAGSVVSSWWHPLGNGVGASGAIFGVFGALLAFLAVRRADIPPTMLKSISSSTLLFCLYSLVIGWAHPLIDNAAHIGGLLAGIASGVILARPFTPEARAAPQPARLLLAALAIGLPLAWLAQPFMAEGGKHSASLRFERALSTFGRVEAELVRRQTDLLTFPPNVRVNRVELAGKLRRDVLEPWRAASRPLLESTPLPQDGSPLARKHEALRDYLRARERAIELQALALETGDPADQQAAVAADARIRETLDRFNANDAPRN
;
A
#
# COMPACT_ATOMS: atom_id res chain seq x y z
N MET A 1 31.93 47.05 -42.89
CA MET A 1 33.12 46.40 -43.44
C MET A 1 33.51 45.31 -42.48
N ASN A 2 33.25 44.08 -42.87
CA ASN A 2 33.52 42.89 -42.06
C ASN A 2 34.96 42.46 -42.33
N THR A 3 35.88 42.83 -41.48
CA THR A 3 37.28 42.39 -41.60
C THR A 3 37.39 41.00 -40.96
N SER A 4 37.06 39.95 -41.74
CA SER A 4 37.42 38.57 -41.39
C SER A 4 38.92 38.45 -41.40
N ASN A 5 39.49 38.03 -40.31
CA ASN A 5 40.91 37.69 -40.15
C ASN A 5 41.24 36.52 -41.10
N PRO A 6 42.12 36.64 -42.09
CA PRO A 6 42.38 35.60 -43.09
C PRO A 6 43.03 34.32 -42.53
N ASN A 7 43.34 34.25 -41.22
CA ASN A 7 43.90 33.10 -40.54
C ASN A 7 42.90 32.34 -39.65
N GLU A 8 41.63 32.70 -39.61
CA GLU A 8 40.62 31.90 -38.91
C GLU A 8 40.17 30.73 -39.78
N PRO A 9 40.21 29.49 -39.27
CA PRO A 9 39.71 28.33 -39.99
C PRO A 9 38.22 28.54 -40.31
N ALA A 10 37.80 28.19 -41.53
CA ALA A 10 36.39 28.28 -41.93
C ALA A 10 35.48 27.56 -40.97
N PRO A 11 34.30 28.10 -40.67
CA PRO A 11 33.33 27.43 -39.77
C PRO A 11 33.06 26.02 -40.25
N ARG A 12 33.15 25.02 -39.33
CA ARG A 12 32.85 23.64 -39.65
C ARG A 12 31.46 23.27 -39.21
N GLU A 13 30.63 22.78 -40.12
CA GLU A 13 29.22 22.42 -39.90
C GLU A 13 29.06 20.92 -39.76
N PHE A 14 28.23 20.53 -38.78
CA PHE A 14 27.83 19.15 -38.53
C PHE A 14 26.32 19.03 -38.54
N ARG A 15 25.76 18.02 -39.22
CA ARG A 15 24.36 17.69 -39.12
C ARG A 15 24.08 16.95 -37.82
N VAL A 16 23.20 17.50 -37.00
CA VAL A 16 23.01 16.99 -35.63
C VAL A 16 21.55 16.92 -35.23
N ARG A 17 21.24 15.99 -34.36
CA ARG A 17 20.12 16.06 -33.46
C ARG A 17 20.68 16.39 -32.06
N TYR A 18 20.06 17.28 -31.34
CA TYR A 18 20.54 17.69 -30.02
C TYR A 18 19.42 17.77 -28.98
N SER A 19 19.78 17.56 -27.73
CA SER A 19 18.93 17.72 -26.57
C SER A 19 19.72 18.36 -25.43
N THR A 20 19.14 19.40 -24.83
CA THR A 20 19.74 20.07 -23.68
C THR A 20 18.96 19.72 -22.41
N GLY A 21 19.61 19.72 -21.27
CA GLY A 21 18.95 19.45 -19.99
C GLY A 21 19.85 19.71 -18.79
N GLU A 22 19.30 19.54 -17.60
CA GLU A 22 20.10 19.44 -16.37
C GLU A 22 20.60 18.01 -16.19
N PRO A 23 21.80 17.77 -15.60
CA PRO A 23 22.36 16.43 -15.47
C PRO A 23 21.52 15.56 -14.51
N THR A 24 20.66 14.73 -15.10
CA THR A 24 19.96 13.65 -14.41
C THR A 24 20.33 12.33 -15.07
N ARG A 25 21.18 11.53 -14.41
CA ARG A 25 21.65 10.18 -14.75
C ARG A 25 22.37 10.00 -16.10
N SER A 26 23.52 9.39 -16.02
CA SER A 26 24.43 9.11 -17.15
C SER A 26 23.96 8.02 -18.13
N ASP A 27 22.83 7.36 -17.92
CA ASP A 27 22.44 6.13 -18.61
C ASP A 27 20.95 6.01 -19.01
N GLN A 28 20.13 7.05 -18.76
CA GLN A 28 18.74 7.06 -19.24
C GLN A 28 18.51 8.05 -20.36
N PRO A 29 17.61 7.72 -21.34
CA PRO A 29 17.15 8.71 -22.31
C PRO A 29 16.48 9.85 -21.56
N LEU A 30 16.98 11.05 -21.78
CA LEU A 30 16.63 12.28 -21.11
C LEU A 30 15.11 12.54 -21.18
N ASN A 31 14.48 12.53 -20.02
CA ASN A 31 13.17 13.15 -19.87
C ASN A 31 13.34 14.67 -20.01
N ASN A 32 12.78 15.19 -21.06
CA ASN A 32 12.90 16.51 -21.60
C ASN A 32 12.10 17.54 -20.79
N THR A 33 12.58 17.93 -19.62
CA THR A 33 11.81 18.85 -18.77
C THR A 33 12.14 20.33 -18.99
N TYR A 34 13.31 20.68 -19.55
CA TYR A 34 13.71 22.08 -19.80
C TYR A 34 14.65 22.23 -20.99
N GLY A 35 14.52 21.43 -22.03
CA GLY A 35 15.55 21.40 -23.01
C GLY A 35 15.14 21.89 -24.39
N LEU A 36 16.06 22.54 -25.04
CA LEU A 36 16.05 22.69 -26.48
C LEU A 36 16.28 21.31 -27.10
N THR A 37 15.23 20.70 -27.64
CA THR A 37 15.38 19.52 -28.51
C THR A 37 15.23 19.99 -29.93
N GLY A 38 16.17 19.59 -30.78
CA GLY A 38 16.10 20.00 -32.18
C GLY A 38 16.85 19.10 -33.12
N GLU A 39 16.55 19.25 -34.39
CA GLU A 39 17.34 18.70 -35.50
C GLU A 39 17.83 19.87 -36.33
N GLY A 40 19.09 19.87 -36.73
CA GLY A 40 19.66 20.93 -37.49
C GLY A 40 21.14 20.81 -37.70
N LYS A 41 21.83 21.92 -37.56
CA LYS A 41 23.30 22.00 -37.69
C LYS A 41 23.92 22.48 -36.38
N LEU A 42 25.06 21.92 -36.06
CA LEU A 42 26.01 22.47 -35.12
C LEU A 42 27.17 23.08 -35.92
N VAL A 43 27.37 24.35 -35.71
CA VAL A 43 28.47 25.10 -36.33
C VAL A 43 29.51 25.36 -35.25
N VAL A 44 30.77 24.96 -35.52
CA VAL A 44 31.91 25.34 -34.72
C VAL A 44 32.51 26.58 -35.40
N ASP A 45 32.30 27.73 -34.80
CA ASP A 45 32.75 29.03 -35.32
C ASP A 45 33.70 29.70 -34.31
N GLY A 46 34.98 29.66 -34.62
CA GLY A 46 36.05 30.20 -33.79
C GLY A 46 36.02 29.57 -32.38
N ASP A 47 35.59 30.33 -31.38
CA ASP A 47 35.57 29.95 -29.96
C ASP A 47 34.21 29.48 -29.45
N ALA A 48 33.22 29.23 -30.36
CA ALA A 48 31.86 28.95 -29.96
C ALA A 48 31.21 27.81 -30.76
N LEU A 49 30.31 27.11 -30.07
CA LEU A 49 29.34 26.17 -30.64
C LEU A 49 27.99 26.88 -30.86
N ILE A 50 27.54 26.90 -32.09
CA ILE A 50 26.28 27.54 -32.47
C ILE A 50 25.31 26.46 -32.94
N PHE A 51 24.12 26.36 -32.34
CA PHE A 51 23.09 25.39 -32.69
C PHE A 51 22.03 26.05 -33.55
N GLU A 52 21.94 25.66 -34.81
CA GLU A 52 20.96 26.15 -35.79
C GLU A 52 19.98 25.05 -36.15
N GLY A 53 18.69 25.36 -36.28
CA GLY A 53 17.69 24.40 -36.73
C GLY A 53 16.31 24.54 -36.09
N LYS A 54 15.45 23.54 -36.32
CA LYS A 54 14.10 23.49 -35.75
C LYS A 54 14.15 23.16 -34.27
N ARG A 55 13.45 23.92 -33.46
CA ARG A 55 13.31 23.74 -32.02
C ARG A 55 11.90 23.29 -31.70
N ASN A 56 11.78 22.31 -30.78
CA ASN A 56 10.50 21.95 -30.19
C ASN A 56 10.23 22.88 -29.00
N GLY A 57 9.42 23.92 -29.21
CA GLY A 57 9.01 24.90 -28.21
C GLY A 57 9.27 26.34 -28.57
N PHE A 58 8.60 27.24 -27.87
CA PHE A 58 8.74 28.69 -28.10
C PHE A 58 10.14 29.15 -27.68
N SER A 59 10.96 29.60 -28.62
CA SER A 59 12.21 30.27 -28.36
C SER A 59 12.12 31.74 -28.80
N LEU A 60 12.24 32.62 -27.83
CA LEU A 60 12.32 34.06 -28.01
C LEU A 60 13.79 34.55 -28.11
N GLY A 61 14.64 33.88 -28.84
CA GLY A 61 16.04 34.29 -28.96
C GLY A 61 16.75 33.68 -30.16
N GLY A 62 17.91 34.22 -30.53
CA GLY A 62 18.80 33.68 -31.55
C GLY A 62 19.24 32.22 -31.29
N PRO A 63 20.01 31.59 -32.19
CA PRO A 63 20.52 30.25 -31.97
C PRO A 63 21.32 30.18 -30.68
N PRO A 64 21.19 29.11 -29.88
CA PRO A 64 21.99 28.96 -28.67
C PRO A 64 23.47 28.93 -29.05
N ARG A 65 24.25 29.78 -28.37
CA ARG A 65 25.69 29.87 -28.51
C ARG A 65 26.35 29.44 -27.19
N ILE A 66 27.27 28.53 -27.26
CA ILE A 66 28.05 28.06 -26.10
C ILE A 66 29.51 28.35 -26.40
N ALA A 67 30.19 29.13 -25.57
CA ALA A 67 31.59 29.36 -25.72
C ALA A 67 32.38 28.08 -25.45
N LEU A 68 33.38 27.74 -26.28
CA LEU A 68 34.22 26.57 -26.06
C LEU A 68 34.96 26.64 -24.72
N ALA A 69 35.28 27.84 -24.23
CA ALA A 69 35.85 28.06 -22.90
C ALA A 69 34.93 27.63 -21.76
N ASP A 70 33.63 27.65 -21.99
CA ASP A 70 32.63 27.20 -21.03
C ASP A 70 32.34 25.71 -21.10
N VAL A 71 32.86 25.00 -22.13
CA VAL A 71 32.71 23.56 -22.31
C VAL A 71 33.81 22.83 -21.56
N ALA A 72 33.45 21.82 -20.79
CA ALA A 72 34.36 20.88 -20.14
C ALA A 72 33.69 19.51 -20.00
N ASN A 73 34.43 18.52 -19.56
CA ASN A 73 33.86 17.20 -19.23
C ASN A 73 33.06 16.56 -20.39
N VAL A 74 33.59 16.70 -21.61
CA VAL A 74 32.98 16.14 -22.82
C VAL A 74 33.16 14.62 -22.84
N ASP A 75 32.05 13.86 -22.98
CA ASP A 75 32.13 12.40 -23.16
C ASP A 75 31.68 12.03 -24.57
N TYR A 76 32.38 11.05 -25.17
CA TYR A 76 32.08 10.50 -26.49
C TYR A 76 31.61 9.05 -26.39
N ASN A 77 30.45 8.76 -26.97
CA ASN A 77 29.93 7.41 -27.10
C ASN A 77 30.03 6.95 -28.57
N ALA A 78 31.00 6.13 -28.88
CA ALA A 78 31.23 5.64 -30.22
C ALA A 78 30.10 4.73 -30.76
N ALA A 79 29.38 4.03 -29.92
CA ALA A 79 28.30 3.13 -30.33
C ALA A 79 27.05 3.88 -30.82
N SER A 80 26.82 5.06 -30.31
CA SER A 80 25.62 5.91 -30.65
C SER A 80 26.02 7.13 -31.48
N SER A 81 27.27 7.35 -31.82
CA SER A 81 27.79 8.57 -32.45
C SER A 81 27.34 9.84 -31.71
N ALA A 82 27.34 9.78 -30.38
CA ALA A 82 26.84 10.83 -29.52
C ALA A 82 27.95 11.47 -28.69
N LEU A 83 27.88 12.78 -28.52
CA LEU A 83 28.74 13.56 -27.64
C LEU A 83 27.86 14.16 -26.54
N LEU A 84 28.35 14.05 -25.31
CA LEU A 84 27.72 14.73 -24.15
C LEU A 84 28.66 15.87 -23.76
N LEU A 85 28.21 17.08 -24.02
CA LEU A 85 28.90 18.32 -23.68
C LEU A 85 28.37 18.82 -22.36
N ARG A 86 29.25 19.19 -21.42
CA ARG A 86 28.85 19.82 -20.15
C ARG A 86 29.44 21.21 -20.06
N THR A 87 28.75 22.12 -19.39
CA THR A 87 29.32 23.41 -19.05
C THR A 87 30.29 23.24 -17.86
N ARG A 88 31.32 24.08 -17.81
CA ARG A 88 32.35 24.06 -16.78
C ARG A 88 31.80 24.22 -15.37
N ASP A 89 30.69 24.98 -15.21
CA ASP A 89 29.96 25.13 -13.96
C ASP A 89 29.12 23.92 -13.56
N GLY A 90 29.04 22.90 -14.43
CA GLY A 90 28.27 21.66 -14.20
C GLY A 90 26.75 21.83 -14.20
N ARG A 91 26.23 23.03 -14.53
CA ARG A 91 24.78 23.32 -14.45
C ARG A 91 24.01 22.90 -15.66
N HIS A 92 24.66 22.87 -16.84
CA HIS A 92 24.03 22.56 -18.10
C HIS A 92 24.76 21.46 -18.85
N TYR A 93 24.05 20.74 -19.68
CA TYR A 93 24.62 19.81 -20.62
C TYR A 93 23.84 19.80 -21.94
N VAL A 94 24.53 19.40 -23.00
CA VAL A 94 23.95 19.16 -24.33
C VAL A 94 24.38 17.79 -24.81
N ILE A 95 23.41 16.93 -25.16
CA ILE A 95 23.72 15.73 -25.94
C ILE A 95 23.56 16.05 -27.39
N VAL A 96 24.56 15.69 -28.17
CA VAL A 96 24.58 15.87 -29.61
C VAL A 96 24.76 14.50 -30.26
N TRP A 97 23.78 14.10 -31.08
CA TRP A 97 23.87 12.90 -31.91
C TRP A 97 24.21 13.33 -33.33
N LEU A 98 25.29 12.76 -33.87
CA LEU A 98 25.75 13.04 -35.20
C LEU A 98 25.28 11.99 -36.20
N ALA A 99 25.26 12.34 -37.47
CA ALA A 99 24.79 11.48 -38.55
C ALA A 99 25.73 10.29 -38.81
N SER A 100 27.04 10.47 -38.53
CA SER A 100 28.06 9.44 -38.73
C SER A 100 29.04 9.39 -37.54
N ARG A 101 29.72 8.27 -37.41
CA ARG A 101 30.81 8.12 -36.46
C ARG A 101 31.98 9.05 -36.79
N GLU A 102 32.25 9.23 -38.07
CA GLU A 102 33.34 10.08 -38.56
C GLU A 102 33.14 11.53 -38.16
N ASP A 103 31.89 12.04 -38.34
CA ASP A 103 31.49 13.38 -37.87
C ASP A 103 31.64 13.53 -36.36
N ALA A 104 31.28 12.48 -35.61
CA ALA A 104 31.39 12.50 -34.15
C ALA A 104 32.87 12.55 -33.70
N GLU A 105 33.72 11.78 -34.31
CA GLU A 105 35.17 11.80 -34.03
C GLU A 105 35.79 13.16 -34.45
N ALA A 106 35.37 13.70 -35.57
CA ALA A 106 35.83 15.00 -36.01
C ALA A 106 35.40 16.15 -35.09
N LEU A 107 34.15 16.14 -34.64
CA LEU A 107 33.67 17.11 -33.64
C LEU A 107 34.39 16.93 -32.30
N TRP A 108 34.53 15.67 -31.83
CA TRP A 108 35.25 15.34 -30.62
C TRP A 108 36.66 15.91 -30.57
N ALA A 109 37.42 15.82 -31.69
CA ALA A 109 38.75 16.35 -31.79
C ALA A 109 38.83 17.89 -31.67
N MET A 110 37.74 18.61 -31.96
CA MET A 110 37.67 20.08 -31.88
C MET A 110 37.26 20.59 -30.49
N LEU A 111 36.76 19.71 -29.64
CA LEU A 111 36.24 20.10 -28.32
C LEU A 111 37.29 20.05 -27.22
N PRO A 112 37.15 20.88 -26.15
CA PRO A 112 38.04 20.79 -25.02
C PRO A 112 38.03 19.41 -24.36
N GLN A 113 39.19 18.81 -24.22
CA GLN A 113 39.37 17.48 -23.61
C GLN A 113 39.57 17.55 -22.10
N GLU A 114 39.52 18.73 -21.53
CA GLU A 114 39.69 18.98 -20.11
C GLU A 114 38.60 18.34 -19.30
N LYS A 115 38.97 17.62 -18.25
CA LYS A 115 38.07 17.08 -17.24
C LYS A 115 38.30 17.82 -15.92
N THR A 116 37.24 18.39 -15.35
CA THR A 116 37.35 19.09 -14.06
C THR A 116 37.62 18.11 -12.92
N PRO A 117 38.36 18.50 -11.86
CA PRO A 117 38.61 17.65 -10.70
C PRO A 117 37.34 17.08 -10.07
N GLU A 118 36.29 17.88 -10.00
CA GLU A 118 35.00 17.50 -9.44
C GLU A 118 34.34 16.40 -10.28
N PHE A 119 34.38 16.53 -11.61
CA PHE A 119 33.85 15.52 -12.52
C PHE A 119 34.60 14.20 -12.40
N LEU A 120 35.94 14.24 -12.36
CA LEU A 120 36.77 13.03 -12.18
C LEU A 120 36.49 12.36 -10.83
N ALA A 121 36.31 13.15 -9.77
CA ALA A 121 35.96 12.62 -8.46
C ALA A 121 34.59 11.95 -8.46
N ASP A 122 33.56 12.57 -9.10
CA ASP A 122 32.22 12.01 -9.23
C ASP A 122 32.27 10.74 -10.10
N GLN A 123 32.96 10.74 -11.23
CA GLN A 123 33.15 9.55 -12.08
C GLN A 123 33.83 8.40 -11.33
N ALA A 124 34.87 8.69 -10.58
CA ALA A 124 35.54 7.69 -9.74
C ALA A 124 34.63 7.16 -8.63
N ALA A 125 33.77 8.02 -8.06
CA ALA A 125 32.74 7.61 -7.10
C ALA A 125 31.71 6.70 -7.75
N HIS A 126 31.25 6.99 -8.98
CA HIS A 126 30.32 6.13 -9.73
C HIS A 126 30.91 4.75 -9.99
N VAL A 127 32.19 4.67 -10.42
CA VAL A 127 32.86 3.38 -10.65
C VAL A 127 32.98 2.59 -9.34
N ARG A 128 33.39 3.23 -8.24
CA ARG A 128 33.43 2.58 -6.91
C ARG A 128 32.09 2.08 -6.47
N PHE A 129 31.07 2.93 -6.60
CA PHE A 129 29.68 2.58 -6.23
C PHE A 129 29.15 1.43 -7.11
N GLY A 130 29.37 1.48 -8.42
CA GLY A 130 28.99 0.41 -9.34
C GLY A 130 29.63 -0.93 -8.99
N LYS A 131 30.95 -0.95 -8.70
CA LYS A 131 31.64 -2.15 -8.21
C LYS A 131 31.07 -2.65 -6.88
N ALA A 132 30.80 -1.75 -5.95
CA ALA A 132 30.17 -2.11 -4.68
C ALA A 132 28.77 -2.71 -4.91
N MET A 133 27.96 -2.11 -5.78
CA MET A 133 26.62 -2.61 -6.11
C MET A 133 26.64 -3.96 -6.85
N SER A 134 27.62 -4.24 -7.69
CA SER A 134 27.74 -5.54 -8.38
C SER A 134 28.03 -6.69 -7.40
N VAL A 135 28.82 -6.44 -6.34
CA VAL A 135 29.07 -7.41 -5.26
C VAL A 135 27.81 -7.74 -4.47
N LEU A 136 26.81 -6.83 -4.45
CA LEU A 136 25.58 -7.02 -3.70
C LEU A 136 24.59 -8.01 -4.34
N GLY A 137 24.91 -8.51 -5.53
CA GLY A 137 24.05 -9.40 -6.32
C GLY A 137 22.93 -8.62 -7.03
N GLU A 138 22.45 -9.17 -8.13
CA GLU A 138 21.41 -8.54 -8.96
C GLU A 138 19.99 -8.93 -8.52
N ARG A 139 19.83 -10.01 -7.76
CA ARG A 139 18.54 -10.60 -7.45
C ARG A 139 17.92 -9.98 -6.20
N SER A 140 16.71 -9.46 -6.35
CA SER A 140 15.86 -8.96 -5.27
C SER A 140 14.71 -9.96 -5.03
N LEU A 141 15.07 -11.16 -4.53
CA LEU A 141 14.13 -12.28 -4.38
C LEU A 141 13.00 -11.99 -3.39
N VAL A 142 13.30 -11.30 -2.28
CA VAL A 142 12.28 -10.99 -1.28
C VAL A 142 11.29 -9.97 -1.81
N THR A 143 11.76 -8.93 -2.49
CA THR A 143 10.88 -7.95 -3.16
C THR A 143 9.93 -8.64 -4.13
N THR A 144 10.47 -9.50 -5.00
CA THR A 144 9.66 -10.26 -5.98
C THR A 144 8.68 -11.21 -5.27
N SER A 145 9.11 -11.87 -4.19
CA SER A 145 8.24 -12.75 -3.40
C SER A 145 7.09 -11.99 -2.75
N ILE A 146 7.35 -10.81 -2.17
CA ILE A 146 6.32 -9.97 -1.57
C ILE A 146 5.32 -9.52 -2.64
N ILE A 147 5.79 -9.11 -3.82
CA ILE A 147 4.91 -8.76 -4.95
C ILE A 147 4.04 -9.97 -5.34
N ALA A 148 4.64 -11.14 -5.49
CA ALA A 148 3.91 -12.36 -5.85
C ALA A 148 2.87 -12.74 -4.79
N ILE A 149 3.19 -12.63 -3.49
CA ILE A 149 2.24 -12.88 -2.39
C ILE A 149 1.06 -11.91 -2.47
N ASN A 150 1.30 -10.61 -2.66
CA ASN A 150 0.22 -9.62 -2.78
C ASN A 150 -0.70 -9.92 -3.97
N ILE A 151 -0.14 -10.28 -5.12
CA ILE A 151 -0.91 -10.66 -6.31
C ILE A 151 -1.71 -11.94 -6.03
N ALA A 152 -1.11 -12.95 -5.41
CA ALA A 152 -1.78 -14.21 -5.07
C ALA A 152 -2.95 -13.99 -4.10
N VAL A 153 -2.77 -13.16 -3.08
CA VAL A 153 -3.83 -12.78 -2.13
C VAL A 153 -4.96 -12.04 -2.86
N PHE A 154 -4.64 -11.12 -3.76
CA PHE A 154 -5.65 -10.40 -4.54
C PHE A 154 -6.44 -11.34 -5.45
N ILE A 155 -5.78 -12.29 -6.11
CA ILE A 155 -6.45 -13.33 -6.91
C ILE A 155 -7.37 -14.19 -6.01
N ALA A 156 -6.90 -14.58 -4.82
CA ALA A 156 -7.74 -15.34 -3.88
C ALA A 156 -8.99 -14.54 -3.44
N MET A 157 -8.88 -13.21 -3.26
CA MET A 157 -10.03 -12.35 -3.01
C MET A 157 -11.02 -12.35 -4.19
N LEU A 158 -10.52 -12.26 -5.44
CA LEU A 158 -11.36 -12.31 -6.64
C LEU A 158 -12.09 -13.66 -6.75
N LEU A 159 -11.40 -14.77 -6.52
CA LEU A 159 -12.00 -16.13 -6.51
C LEU A 159 -13.05 -16.29 -5.39
N ALA A 160 -12.91 -15.54 -4.30
CA ALA A 160 -13.90 -15.48 -3.21
C ALA A 160 -15.06 -14.49 -3.48
N GLY A 161 -15.15 -13.93 -4.69
CA GLY A 161 -16.23 -13.05 -5.12
C GLY A 161 -15.99 -11.56 -4.85
N ALA A 162 -14.73 -11.13 -4.70
CA ALA A 162 -14.42 -9.71 -4.62
C ALA A 162 -14.69 -9.01 -5.96
N ASP A 163 -15.27 -7.81 -5.90
CA ASP A 163 -15.29 -6.92 -7.05
C ASP A 163 -13.86 -6.45 -7.39
N VAL A 164 -13.52 -6.43 -8.68
CA VAL A 164 -12.17 -6.08 -9.17
C VAL A 164 -11.79 -4.64 -8.85
N MET A 165 -12.76 -3.72 -8.89
CA MET A 165 -12.53 -2.29 -8.70
C MET A 165 -12.77 -1.84 -7.27
N ARG A 166 -13.78 -2.43 -6.60
CA ARG A 166 -14.24 -2.00 -5.27
C ARG A 166 -14.71 -3.19 -4.41
N PRO A 167 -13.78 -4.00 -3.88
CA PRO A 167 -14.12 -5.08 -2.95
C PRO A 167 -14.96 -4.56 -1.78
N SER A 168 -15.96 -5.34 -1.36
CA SER A 168 -16.80 -4.96 -0.22
C SER A 168 -16.01 -4.97 1.09
N SER A 169 -16.35 -4.05 2.01
CA SER A 169 -15.72 -4.00 3.34
C SER A 169 -15.87 -5.31 4.11
N SER A 170 -17.01 -5.99 3.99
CA SER A 170 -17.25 -7.28 4.65
C SER A 170 -16.30 -8.37 4.15
N LEU A 171 -15.99 -8.39 2.86
CA LEU A 171 -15.03 -9.33 2.29
C LEU A 171 -13.61 -9.01 2.75
N LEU A 172 -13.21 -7.74 2.74
CA LEU A 172 -11.90 -7.31 3.24
C LEU A 172 -11.70 -7.67 4.72
N ILE A 173 -12.73 -7.48 5.56
CA ILE A 173 -12.71 -7.88 6.97
C ILE A 173 -12.54 -9.41 7.10
N ARG A 174 -13.22 -10.20 6.28
CA ARG A 174 -13.06 -11.67 6.27
C ARG A 174 -11.64 -12.11 5.90
N PHE A 175 -10.98 -11.37 5.01
CA PHE A 175 -9.61 -11.65 4.58
C PHE A 175 -8.54 -11.10 5.52
N GLY A 176 -8.90 -10.32 6.55
CA GLY A 176 -7.98 -9.87 7.58
C GLY A 176 -7.49 -8.43 7.43
N SER A 177 -8.35 -7.53 6.95
CA SER A 177 -8.09 -6.09 6.97
C SER A 177 -7.93 -5.56 8.39
N ASN A 178 -7.19 -4.47 8.55
CA ASN A 178 -7.03 -3.77 9.82
C ASN A 178 -8.32 -3.01 10.16
N TYR A 179 -9.28 -3.73 10.71
CA TYR A 179 -10.53 -3.17 11.22
C TYR A 179 -10.42 -3.08 12.74
N ARG A 180 -10.23 -1.87 13.28
CA ARG A 180 -9.92 -1.59 14.68
C ARG A 180 -10.78 -2.39 15.67
N PRO A 181 -12.12 -2.47 15.51
CA PRO A 181 -12.95 -3.22 16.45
C PRO A 181 -12.59 -4.70 16.56
N LEU A 182 -12.07 -5.33 15.50
CA LEU A 182 -11.63 -6.73 15.53
C LEU A 182 -10.15 -6.85 15.86
N THR A 183 -9.33 -5.97 15.30
CA THR A 183 -7.89 -5.98 15.48
C THR A 183 -7.51 -5.96 16.97
N TRP A 184 -8.18 -5.11 17.75
CA TRP A 184 -7.84 -4.92 19.18
C TRP A 184 -8.71 -5.75 20.14
N THR A 185 -9.43 -6.73 19.64
CA THR A 185 -10.26 -7.66 20.45
C THR A 185 -9.83 -9.12 20.28
N GLY A 186 -8.53 -9.36 20.05
CA GLY A 186 -7.94 -10.68 19.92
C GLY A 186 -7.59 -11.09 18.49
N GLU A 187 -7.64 -10.16 17.52
CA GLU A 187 -7.26 -10.44 16.14
C GLU A 187 -6.10 -9.52 15.67
N GLU A 188 -5.09 -9.33 16.53
CA GLU A 188 -3.92 -8.46 16.30
C GLU A 188 -3.12 -8.87 15.04
N TRP A 189 -3.25 -10.11 14.59
CA TRP A 189 -2.68 -10.60 13.33
C TRP A 189 -3.11 -9.75 12.12
N ARG A 190 -4.26 -9.04 12.21
CA ARG A 190 -4.77 -8.12 11.19
C ARG A 190 -3.83 -6.94 10.93
N LEU A 191 -3.02 -6.55 11.92
CA LEU A 191 -2.00 -5.51 11.75
C LEU A 191 -0.99 -5.86 10.66
N LEU A 192 -0.74 -7.16 10.43
CA LEU A 192 0.17 -7.63 9.37
C LEU A 192 -0.56 -8.04 8.10
N THR A 193 -1.66 -8.78 8.21
CA THR A 193 -2.36 -9.29 7.03
C THR A 193 -2.96 -8.19 6.17
N SER A 194 -3.38 -7.10 6.78
CA SER A 194 -3.89 -5.92 6.08
C SER A 194 -2.90 -5.35 5.05
N ALA A 195 -1.59 -5.51 5.27
CA ALA A 195 -0.55 -5.06 4.35
C ALA A 195 -0.48 -5.87 3.05
N PHE A 196 -1.24 -6.97 2.93
CA PHE A 196 -1.30 -7.82 1.75
C PHE A 196 -2.67 -7.75 1.04
N LEU A 197 -3.62 -7.01 1.58
CA LEU A 197 -4.95 -6.80 1.00
C LEU A 197 -5.00 -5.50 0.20
N HIS A 198 -5.85 -5.45 -0.83
CA HIS A 198 -5.95 -4.24 -1.67
C HIS A 198 -7.39 -3.87 -2.02
N PHE A 199 -7.65 -2.58 -2.08
CA PHE A 199 -8.94 -1.98 -2.36
C PHE A 199 -9.21 -1.85 -3.87
N GLY A 200 -8.93 -2.95 -4.64
CA GLY A 200 -9.14 -3.04 -6.07
C GLY A 200 -7.86 -2.99 -6.90
N ILE A 201 -8.03 -3.22 -8.22
CA ILE A 201 -6.93 -3.45 -9.17
C ILE A 201 -5.99 -2.25 -9.31
N VAL A 202 -6.51 -1.03 -9.29
CA VAL A 202 -5.68 0.18 -9.41
C VAL A 202 -4.79 0.32 -8.18
N HIS A 203 -5.33 0.04 -6.98
CA HIS A 203 -4.58 0.14 -5.74
C HIS A 203 -3.43 -0.87 -5.69
N ILE A 204 -3.68 -2.15 -6.02
CA ILE A 204 -2.60 -3.16 -6.05
C ILE A 204 -1.57 -2.83 -7.13
N ALA A 205 -1.99 -2.40 -8.32
CA ALA A 205 -1.07 -2.08 -9.41
C ALA A 205 -0.09 -0.96 -9.02
N LEU A 206 -0.59 0.12 -8.42
CA LEU A 206 0.26 1.23 -7.95
C LEU A 206 1.19 0.82 -6.83
N ASN A 207 0.72 0.00 -5.87
CA ASN A 207 1.56 -0.52 -4.79
C ASN A 207 2.67 -1.43 -5.32
N MET A 208 2.34 -2.37 -6.20
CA MET A 208 3.32 -3.30 -6.75
C MET A 208 4.33 -2.57 -7.65
N TYR A 209 3.90 -1.57 -8.40
CA TYR A 209 4.79 -0.72 -9.16
C TYR A 209 5.77 0.04 -8.26
N ALA A 210 5.28 0.69 -7.20
CA ALA A 210 6.13 1.40 -6.25
C ALA A 210 7.12 0.46 -5.53
N LEU A 211 6.64 -0.73 -5.12
CA LEU A 211 7.49 -1.74 -4.49
C LEU A 211 8.54 -2.28 -5.47
N TYR A 212 8.20 -2.51 -6.72
CA TYR A 212 9.14 -2.91 -7.76
C TYR A 212 10.25 -1.87 -7.96
N GLN A 213 9.88 -0.59 -8.07
CA GLN A 213 10.82 0.53 -8.31
C GLN A 213 11.77 0.77 -7.13
N GLY A 214 11.28 0.72 -5.89
CA GLY A 214 12.08 1.04 -4.70
C GLY A 214 12.61 -0.19 -3.95
N GLY A 215 11.81 -1.25 -3.89
CA GLY A 215 12.09 -2.41 -3.06
C GLY A 215 13.35 -3.15 -3.45
N GLY A 216 13.57 -3.39 -4.75
CA GLY A 216 14.77 -4.07 -5.23
C GLY A 216 16.05 -3.34 -4.88
N LEU A 217 16.08 -2.01 -4.98
CA LEU A 217 17.21 -1.21 -4.55
C LEU A 217 17.45 -1.34 -3.05
N VAL A 218 16.41 -1.17 -2.24
CA VAL A 218 16.52 -1.22 -0.77
C VAL A 218 16.91 -2.62 -0.30
N GLU A 219 16.36 -3.68 -0.89
CA GLU A 219 16.78 -5.07 -0.60
C GLU A 219 18.27 -5.28 -0.87
N ARG A 220 18.77 -4.78 -1.99
CA ARG A 220 20.21 -4.85 -2.32
C ARG A 220 21.05 -4.05 -1.33
N LEU A 221 20.63 -2.85 -0.95
CA LEU A 221 21.35 -1.98 0.00
C LEU A 221 21.43 -2.57 1.40
N PHE A 222 20.34 -3.15 1.92
CA PHE A 222 20.27 -3.67 3.28
C PHE A 222 20.52 -5.18 3.39
N GLY A 223 20.27 -5.92 2.31
CA GLY A 223 20.20 -7.39 2.30
C GLY A 223 18.82 -7.90 2.69
N SER A 224 18.46 -9.09 2.18
CA SER A 224 17.09 -9.65 2.24
C SER A 224 16.51 -9.74 3.67
N ALA A 225 17.28 -10.21 4.65
CA ALA A 225 16.77 -10.35 6.03
C ALA A 225 16.41 -9.01 6.68
N ARG A 226 17.23 -7.95 6.43
CA ARG A 226 16.94 -6.61 6.95
C ARG A 226 15.80 -5.95 6.19
N PHE A 227 15.73 -6.20 4.90
CA PHE A 227 14.63 -5.70 4.08
C PHE A 227 13.28 -6.25 4.57
N VAL A 228 13.20 -7.57 4.87
CA VAL A 228 12.00 -8.17 5.49
C VAL A 228 11.67 -7.48 6.81
N LEU A 229 12.65 -7.29 7.68
CA LEU A 229 12.43 -6.63 8.97
C LEU A 229 11.92 -5.19 8.80
N ILE A 230 12.54 -4.40 7.91
CA ILE A 230 12.09 -3.02 7.58
C ILE A 230 10.65 -3.05 7.08
N TYR A 231 10.33 -3.94 6.14
CA TYR A 231 9.00 -4.05 5.54
C TYR A 231 7.94 -4.38 6.60
N LEU A 232 8.19 -5.40 7.43
CA LEU A 232 7.25 -5.85 8.45
C LEU A 232 7.07 -4.84 9.59
N LEU A 233 8.16 -4.24 10.08
CA LEU A 233 8.07 -3.19 11.12
C LEU A 233 7.33 -1.97 10.61
N SER A 234 7.52 -1.60 9.35
CA SER A 234 6.83 -0.47 8.73
C SER A 234 5.34 -0.77 8.48
N ALA A 235 5.01 -2.02 8.09
CA ALA A 235 3.63 -2.47 7.99
C ALA A 235 2.90 -2.37 9.33
N LEU A 236 3.52 -2.91 10.40
CA LEU A 236 2.99 -2.84 11.76
C LEU A 236 2.80 -1.40 12.22
N ALA A 237 3.82 -0.55 12.04
CA ALA A 237 3.75 0.85 12.44
C ALA A 237 2.64 1.59 11.70
N GLY A 238 2.54 1.39 10.39
CA GLY A 238 1.45 1.95 9.57
C GLY A 238 0.09 1.51 10.10
N SER A 239 -0.10 0.22 10.35
CA SER A 239 -1.38 -0.33 10.83
C SER A 239 -1.76 0.19 12.22
N VAL A 240 -0.79 0.31 13.15
CA VAL A 240 -1.05 0.86 14.49
C VAL A 240 -1.43 2.33 14.43
N VAL A 241 -0.68 3.16 13.68
CA VAL A 241 -0.97 4.60 13.52
C VAL A 241 -2.30 4.81 12.79
N SER A 242 -2.61 4.01 11.78
CA SER A 242 -3.92 4.00 11.12
C SER A 242 -5.06 3.75 12.10
N SER A 243 -4.90 2.81 13.02
CA SER A 243 -5.91 2.51 14.04
C SER A 243 -6.19 3.70 14.98
N TRP A 244 -5.20 4.57 15.21
CA TRP A 244 -5.39 5.81 15.96
C TRP A 244 -6.21 6.84 15.20
N TRP A 245 -5.92 6.97 13.90
CA TRP A 245 -6.53 8.02 13.08
C TRP A 245 -7.91 7.66 12.56
N HIS A 246 -8.14 6.37 12.28
CA HIS A 246 -9.39 5.87 11.70
C HIS A 246 -10.07 4.81 12.60
N PRO A 247 -10.79 5.22 13.65
CA PRO A 247 -11.37 4.28 14.63
C PRO A 247 -12.32 3.23 14.03
N LEU A 248 -13.04 3.59 12.97
CA LEU A 248 -13.97 2.72 12.24
C LEU A 248 -13.51 2.42 10.82
N GLY A 249 -12.29 2.83 10.48
CA GLY A 249 -11.69 2.60 9.18
C GLY A 249 -11.37 1.12 8.95
N ASN A 250 -11.35 0.74 7.68
CA ASN A 250 -10.96 -0.58 7.23
C ASN A 250 -9.65 -0.49 6.46
N GLY A 251 -8.51 -0.52 7.19
CA GLY A 251 -7.17 -0.35 6.64
C GLY A 251 -6.75 -1.56 5.81
N VAL A 252 -6.31 -1.31 4.57
CA VAL A 252 -5.75 -2.31 3.65
C VAL A 252 -4.70 -1.67 2.75
N GLY A 253 -3.67 -2.42 2.41
CA GLY A 253 -2.66 -2.01 1.42
C GLY A 253 -1.23 -2.16 1.91
N ALA A 254 -0.34 -2.50 0.98
CA ALA A 254 1.09 -2.57 1.22
C ALA A 254 1.74 -1.18 1.41
N SER A 255 0.99 -0.10 1.20
CA SER A 255 1.52 1.25 1.07
C SER A 255 2.25 1.74 2.33
N GLY A 256 1.76 1.43 3.54
CA GLY A 256 2.48 1.74 4.78
C GLY A 256 3.88 1.12 4.82
N ALA A 257 4.00 -0.17 4.46
CA ALA A 257 5.28 -0.84 4.36
C ALA A 257 6.17 -0.24 3.25
N ILE A 258 5.59 0.10 2.10
CA ILE A 258 6.29 0.73 0.96
C ILE A 258 6.83 2.11 1.35
N PHE A 259 6.05 2.93 2.05
CA PHE A 259 6.54 4.19 2.61
C PHE A 259 7.71 3.97 3.57
N GLY A 260 7.68 2.89 4.36
CA GLY A 260 8.81 2.49 5.19
C GLY A 260 10.04 2.08 4.37
N VAL A 261 9.88 1.37 3.27
CA VAL A 261 10.97 1.05 2.34
C VAL A 261 11.61 2.34 1.80
N PHE A 262 10.82 3.33 1.39
CA PHE A 262 11.33 4.63 0.95
C PHE A 262 11.93 5.45 2.10
N GLY A 263 11.36 5.37 3.31
CA GLY A 263 11.94 5.96 4.51
C GLY A 263 13.31 5.39 4.84
N ALA A 264 13.47 4.07 4.76
CA ALA A 264 14.75 3.40 4.95
C ALA A 264 15.76 3.78 3.87
N LEU A 265 15.31 3.96 2.62
CA LEU A 265 16.17 4.46 1.54
C LEU A 265 16.69 5.86 1.86
N LEU A 266 15.83 6.80 2.23
CA LEU A 266 16.23 8.17 2.61
C LEU A 266 17.22 8.16 3.78
N ALA A 267 16.96 7.36 4.80
CA ALA A 267 17.86 7.19 5.95
C ALA A 267 19.21 6.62 5.53
N PHE A 268 19.22 5.59 4.66
CA PHE A 268 20.45 5.01 4.13
C PHE A 268 21.28 6.05 3.37
N LEU A 269 20.64 6.80 2.47
CA LEU A 269 21.30 7.85 1.69
C LEU A 269 21.90 8.94 2.59
N ALA A 270 21.21 9.32 3.67
CA ALA A 270 21.71 10.28 4.64
C ALA A 270 22.91 9.75 5.45
N VAL A 271 22.80 8.53 5.99
CA VAL A 271 23.84 7.89 6.82
C VAL A 271 25.08 7.53 6.00
N ARG A 272 24.88 7.08 4.76
CA ARG A 272 25.96 6.59 3.87
C ARG A 272 26.32 7.56 2.74
N ARG A 273 25.99 8.83 2.89
CA ARG A 273 26.19 9.89 1.88
C ARG A 273 27.62 9.95 1.31
N ALA A 274 28.62 9.65 2.13
CA ALA A 274 30.04 9.67 1.71
C ALA A 274 30.40 8.49 0.75
N ASP A 275 29.60 7.43 0.73
CA ASP A 275 29.87 6.25 -0.10
C ASP A 275 29.12 6.31 -1.45
N ILE A 276 28.30 7.33 -1.66
CA ILE A 276 27.39 7.45 -2.82
C ILE A 276 27.84 8.65 -3.66
N PRO A 277 27.91 8.51 -5.00
CA PRO A 277 28.20 9.65 -5.86
C PRO A 277 27.25 10.82 -5.62
N PRO A 278 27.73 12.08 -5.51
CA PRO A 278 26.88 13.24 -5.21
C PRO A 278 25.70 13.44 -6.17
N THR A 279 25.90 13.18 -7.45
CA THR A 279 24.87 13.27 -8.49
C THR A 279 23.77 12.23 -8.27
N MET A 280 24.13 10.97 -7.98
CA MET A 280 23.18 9.89 -7.65
C MET A 280 22.47 10.17 -6.32
N LEU A 281 23.21 10.63 -5.30
CA LEU A 281 22.65 10.98 -4.00
C LEU A 281 21.53 12.03 -4.17
N LYS A 282 21.78 13.12 -4.88
CA LYS A 282 20.81 14.18 -5.17
C LYS A 282 19.60 13.62 -5.93
N SER A 283 19.82 12.87 -7.01
CA SER A 283 18.76 12.35 -7.87
C SER A 283 17.84 11.37 -7.12
N ILE A 284 18.40 10.38 -6.40
CA ILE A 284 17.61 9.37 -5.70
C ILE A 284 16.88 10.01 -4.51
N SER A 285 17.56 10.89 -3.75
CA SER A 285 16.93 11.54 -2.60
C SER A 285 15.77 12.44 -3.03
N SER A 286 15.96 13.27 -4.07
CA SER A 286 14.92 14.18 -4.53
C SER A 286 13.72 13.45 -5.13
N SER A 287 13.93 12.43 -5.94
CA SER A 287 12.83 11.64 -6.51
C SER A 287 12.07 10.85 -5.45
N THR A 288 12.77 10.27 -4.45
CA THR A 288 12.14 9.57 -3.34
C THR A 288 11.31 10.53 -2.47
N LEU A 289 11.89 11.69 -2.13
CA LEU A 289 11.20 12.71 -1.34
C LEU A 289 9.97 13.24 -2.08
N LEU A 290 10.11 13.54 -3.37
CA LEU A 290 9.01 14.02 -4.20
C LEU A 290 7.90 12.98 -4.30
N PHE A 291 8.23 11.69 -4.47
CA PHE A 291 7.24 10.61 -4.45
C PHE A 291 6.47 10.56 -3.12
N CYS A 292 7.18 10.59 -1.99
CA CYS A 292 6.55 10.57 -0.67
C CYS A 292 5.64 11.79 -0.46
N LEU A 293 6.13 13.00 -0.76
CA LEU A 293 5.35 14.23 -0.61
C LEU A 293 4.13 14.25 -1.52
N TYR A 294 4.30 13.91 -2.81
CA TYR A 294 3.21 13.85 -3.76
C TYR A 294 2.12 12.85 -3.31
N SER A 295 2.54 11.67 -2.88
CA SER A 295 1.60 10.64 -2.41
C SER A 295 0.84 11.07 -1.15
N LEU A 296 1.49 11.77 -0.20
CA LEU A 296 0.84 12.33 0.99
C LEU A 296 -0.15 13.45 0.64
N VAL A 297 0.22 14.34 -0.31
CA VAL A 297 -0.68 15.42 -0.76
C VAL A 297 -1.92 14.85 -1.43
N ILE A 298 -1.76 13.89 -2.35
CA ILE A 298 -2.89 13.20 -2.98
C ILE A 298 -3.72 12.44 -1.95
N GLY A 299 -3.07 11.78 -0.98
CA GLY A 299 -3.75 11.08 0.11
C GLY A 299 -4.57 12.02 1.00
N TRP A 300 -4.19 13.28 1.12
CA TRP A 300 -4.99 14.27 1.87
C TRP A 300 -6.27 14.66 1.13
N ALA A 301 -6.21 14.66 -0.20
CA ALA A 301 -7.36 14.96 -1.05
C ALA A 301 -8.29 13.75 -1.28
N HIS A 302 -7.83 12.52 -0.98
CA HIS A 302 -8.55 11.29 -1.28
C HIS A 302 -8.88 10.48 -0.01
N PRO A 303 -10.16 10.36 0.39
CA PRO A 303 -10.57 9.70 1.64
C PRO A 303 -10.25 8.19 1.69
N LEU A 304 -9.93 7.57 0.54
CA LEU A 304 -9.56 6.15 0.45
C LEU A 304 -8.06 5.90 0.67
N ILE A 305 -7.26 6.95 0.82
CA ILE A 305 -5.81 6.84 1.04
C ILE A 305 -5.50 7.08 2.51
N ASP A 306 -4.89 6.11 3.14
CA ASP A 306 -4.55 6.14 4.57
C ASP A 306 -3.19 6.81 4.82
N ASN A 307 -3.21 8.14 4.90
CA ASN A 307 -2.00 8.91 5.21
C ASN A 307 -1.42 8.61 6.59
N ALA A 308 -2.24 8.18 7.54
CA ALA A 308 -1.74 7.80 8.87
C ALA A 308 -0.87 6.54 8.78
N ALA A 309 -1.29 5.55 7.98
CA ALA A 309 -0.47 4.38 7.69
C ALA A 309 0.82 4.76 6.94
N HIS A 310 0.75 5.68 5.98
CA HIS A 310 1.93 6.17 5.25
C HIS A 310 2.95 6.83 6.17
N ILE A 311 2.52 7.73 7.05
CA ILE A 311 3.39 8.43 8.00
C ILE A 311 3.97 7.44 9.02
N GLY A 312 3.15 6.56 9.61
CA GLY A 312 3.63 5.55 10.55
C GLY A 312 4.69 4.64 9.94
N GLY A 313 4.43 4.15 8.72
CA GLY A 313 5.38 3.33 7.96
C GLY A 313 6.68 4.07 7.63
N LEU A 314 6.58 5.31 7.12
CA LEU A 314 7.72 6.15 6.77
C LEU A 314 8.66 6.36 7.97
N LEU A 315 8.11 6.72 9.12
CA LEU A 315 8.88 6.96 10.35
C LEU A 315 9.58 5.70 10.84
N ALA A 316 8.87 4.56 10.85
CA ALA A 316 9.46 3.27 11.21
C ALA A 316 10.57 2.86 10.23
N GLY A 317 10.37 3.12 8.94
CA GLY A 317 11.36 2.89 7.92
C GLY A 317 12.60 3.75 8.09
N ILE A 318 12.45 5.05 8.37
CA ILE A 318 13.57 5.94 8.68
C ILE A 318 14.35 5.43 9.89
N ALA A 319 13.68 5.12 11.00
CA ALA A 319 14.32 4.61 12.21
C ALA A 319 15.08 3.29 11.95
N SER A 320 14.43 2.33 11.27
CA SER A 320 15.05 1.09 10.85
C SER A 320 16.27 1.33 9.95
N GLY A 321 16.12 2.23 8.99
CA GLY A 321 17.16 2.58 8.03
C GLY A 321 18.41 3.13 8.70
N VAL A 322 18.26 4.05 9.67
CA VAL A 322 19.38 4.59 10.46
C VAL A 322 20.11 3.48 11.21
N ILE A 323 19.38 2.60 11.88
CA ILE A 323 19.97 1.53 12.72
C ILE A 323 20.66 0.45 11.85
N LEU A 324 20.05 0.12 10.71
CA LEU A 324 20.45 -1.04 9.89
C LEU A 324 21.38 -0.70 8.72
N ALA A 325 21.61 0.60 8.42
CA ALA A 325 22.51 1.02 7.35
C ALA A 325 23.94 0.51 7.58
N ARG A 326 24.55 -0.07 6.52
CA ARG A 326 25.92 -0.62 6.54
C ARG A 326 26.77 -0.04 5.43
N PRO A 327 28.11 -0.07 5.61
CA PRO A 327 29.04 0.16 4.52
C PRO A 327 28.85 -0.84 3.37
N PHE A 328 29.28 -0.45 2.17
CA PHE A 328 29.24 -1.29 0.97
C PHE A 328 30.40 -2.30 0.89
N THR A 329 31.04 -2.65 2.00
CA THR A 329 32.17 -3.58 1.98
C THR A 329 31.69 -5.03 2.16
N PRO A 330 32.34 -6.01 1.50
CA PRO A 330 32.01 -7.43 1.66
C PRO A 330 32.08 -7.89 3.13
N GLU A 331 33.06 -7.40 3.90
CA GLU A 331 33.30 -7.75 5.29
C GLU A 331 32.15 -7.23 6.17
N ALA A 332 31.72 -5.99 5.95
CA ALA A 332 30.57 -5.41 6.67
C ALA A 332 29.28 -6.19 6.39
N ARG A 333 29.16 -6.78 5.21
CA ARG A 333 28.01 -7.59 4.83
C ARG A 333 28.03 -9.00 5.38
N ALA A 334 29.18 -9.65 5.34
CA ALA A 334 29.36 -11.00 5.87
C ALA A 334 29.19 -11.05 7.40
N ALA A 335 29.54 -9.96 8.11
CA ALA A 335 29.45 -9.92 9.56
C ALA A 335 27.99 -10.02 10.04
N PRO A 336 27.64 -11.06 10.84
CA PRO A 336 26.32 -11.13 11.46
C PRO A 336 26.16 -9.98 12.47
N GLN A 337 25.00 -9.33 12.50
CA GLN A 337 24.71 -8.24 13.44
C GLN A 337 23.34 -8.44 14.10
N PRO A 338 23.14 -9.52 14.86
CA PRO A 338 21.87 -9.79 15.51
C PRO A 338 21.46 -8.67 16.49
N ALA A 339 22.44 -8.04 17.15
CA ALA A 339 22.20 -6.92 18.05
C ALA A 339 21.53 -5.71 17.35
N ARG A 340 21.92 -5.39 16.10
CA ARG A 340 21.27 -4.31 15.36
C ARG A 340 19.87 -4.67 14.89
N LEU A 341 19.63 -5.93 14.52
CA LEU A 341 18.29 -6.42 14.20
C LEU A 341 17.38 -6.33 15.42
N LEU A 342 17.88 -6.79 16.57
CA LEU A 342 17.17 -6.70 17.84
C LEU A 342 16.92 -5.24 18.24
N LEU A 343 17.94 -4.37 18.11
CA LEU A 343 17.80 -2.94 18.38
C LEU A 343 16.72 -2.30 17.51
N ALA A 344 16.69 -2.58 16.22
CA ALA A 344 15.66 -2.07 15.33
C ALA A 344 14.27 -2.58 15.71
N ALA A 345 14.15 -3.88 16.02
CA ALA A 345 12.89 -4.46 16.47
C ALA A 345 12.40 -3.83 17.78
N LEU A 346 13.27 -3.61 18.75
CA LEU A 346 12.92 -2.99 20.03
C LEU A 346 12.64 -1.49 19.90
N ALA A 347 13.47 -0.75 19.13
CA ALA A 347 13.31 0.68 18.94
C ALA A 347 11.98 1.06 18.27
N ILE A 348 11.40 0.15 17.50
CA ILE A 348 10.11 0.35 16.85
C ILE A 348 9.02 -0.41 17.61
N GLY A 349 9.26 -1.65 18.00
CA GLY A 349 8.26 -2.50 18.66
C GLY A 349 7.80 -1.96 20.01
N LEU A 350 8.72 -1.44 20.85
CA LEU A 350 8.34 -0.91 22.17
C LEU A 350 7.44 0.34 22.08
N PRO A 351 7.75 1.37 21.27
CA PRO A 351 6.83 2.48 21.04
C PRO A 351 5.49 2.03 20.47
N LEU A 352 5.48 1.08 19.53
CA LEU A 352 4.24 0.55 18.97
C LEU A 352 3.41 -0.20 20.02
N ALA A 353 4.05 -1.01 20.85
CA ALA A 353 3.39 -1.70 21.94
C ALA A 353 2.79 -0.69 22.96
N TRP A 354 3.53 0.38 23.27
CA TRP A 354 3.03 1.47 24.12
C TRP A 354 1.84 2.19 23.48
N LEU A 355 1.93 2.53 22.21
CA LEU A 355 0.83 3.15 21.46
C LEU A 355 -0.40 2.22 21.36
N ALA A 356 -0.22 0.92 21.37
CA ALA A 356 -1.29 -0.06 21.31
C ALA A 356 -2.03 -0.26 22.66
N GLN A 357 -1.41 0.09 23.79
CA GLN A 357 -1.98 -0.15 25.14
C GLN A 357 -3.42 0.36 25.32
N PRO A 358 -3.78 1.60 24.92
CA PRO A 358 -5.15 2.07 25.09
C PRO A 358 -6.17 1.22 24.34
N PHE A 359 -5.81 0.73 23.15
CA PHE A 359 -6.68 -0.15 22.35
C PHE A 359 -6.86 -1.53 22.99
N MET A 360 -5.79 -2.11 23.51
CA MET A 360 -5.83 -3.39 24.21
C MET A 360 -6.67 -3.29 25.49
N ALA A 361 -6.60 -2.18 26.21
CA ALA A 361 -7.40 -1.91 27.40
C ALA A 361 -8.89 -1.73 27.07
N GLU A 362 -9.21 -1.03 25.96
CA GLU A 362 -10.58 -0.89 25.45
C GLU A 362 -11.11 -2.19 24.85
N GLY A 363 -10.24 -2.98 24.21
CA GLY A 363 -10.58 -4.23 23.53
C GLY A 363 -11.26 -5.23 24.46
N GLY A 364 -10.84 -5.29 25.71
CA GLY A 364 -11.48 -6.11 26.73
C GLY A 364 -12.94 -5.73 26.98
N LYS A 365 -13.28 -4.44 26.92
CA LYS A 365 -14.65 -3.93 27.09
C LYS A 365 -15.51 -4.13 25.82
N HIS A 366 -14.90 -3.99 24.62
CA HIS A 366 -15.58 -4.15 23.34
C HIS A 366 -15.66 -5.60 22.85
N SER A 367 -14.83 -6.49 23.37
CA SER A 367 -14.81 -7.90 22.95
C SER A 367 -16.14 -8.62 23.20
N ALA A 368 -16.87 -8.26 24.26
CA ALA A 368 -18.20 -8.78 24.54
C ALA A 368 -19.21 -8.34 23.48
N SER A 369 -19.21 -7.06 23.10
CA SER A 369 -20.08 -6.49 22.08
C SER A 369 -19.89 -7.13 20.73
N LEU A 370 -18.64 -7.32 20.32
CA LEU A 370 -18.31 -7.91 19.02
C LEU A 370 -18.56 -9.42 18.94
N ARG A 371 -18.34 -10.16 20.05
CA ARG A 371 -18.76 -11.54 20.14
C ARG A 371 -20.28 -11.65 20.00
N PHE A 372 -21.00 -10.75 20.66
CA PHE A 372 -22.45 -10.66 20.55
C PHE A 372 -22.91 -10.36 19.12
N GLU A 373 -22.36 -9.35 18.43
CA GLU A 373 -22.71 -9.03 17.05
C GLU A 373 -22.39 -10.16 16.06
N ARG A 374 -21.27 -10.85 16.24
CA ARG A 374 -20.95 -12.05 15.44
C ARG A 374 -21.92 -13.19 15.69
N ALA A 375 -22.25 -13.45 16.95
CA ALA A 375 -23.22 -14.45 17.32
C ALA A 375 -24.60 -14.11 16.72
N LEU A 376 -25.00 -12.84 16.78
CA LEU A 376 -26.25 -12.33 16.20
C LEU A 376 -26.28 -12.50 14.67
N SER A 377 -25.22 -12.14 13.96
CA SER A 377 -25.15 -12.29 12.51
C SER A 377 -25.17 -13.75 12.05
N THR A 378 -24.57 -14.64 12.84
CA THR A 378 -24.60 -16.08 12.59
C THR A 378 -25.99 -16.65 12.85
N PHE A 379 -26.60 -16.26 13.97
CA PHE A 379 -27.93 -16.66 14.35
C PHE A 379 -28.98 -16.24 13.30
N GLY A 380 -28.94 -15.00 12.78
CA GLY A 380 -29.92 -14.52 11.81
C GLY A 380 -30.02 -15.36 10.53
N ARG A 381 -28.91 -15.97 10.09
CA ARG A 381 -28.92 -16.91 8.95
C ARG A 381 -29.61 -18.23 9.29
N VAL A 382 -29.32 -18.76 10.49
CA VAL A 382 -29.94 -19.99 10.98
C VAL A 382 -31.42 -19.78 11.24
N GLU A 383 -31.78 -18.65 11.84
CA GLU A 383 -33.18 -18.26 12.09
C GLU A 383 -34.02 -18.25 10.83
N ALA A 384 -33.55 -17.59 9.75
CA ALA A 384 -34.29 -17.53 8.50
C ALA A 384 -34.59 -18.92 7.92
N GLU A 385 -33.66 -19.85 8.08
CA GLU A 385 -33.85 -21.25 7.66
C GLU A 385 -34.86 -21.98 8.55
N LEU A 386 -34.77 -21.81 9.87
CA LEU A 386 -35.67 -22.47 10.82
C LEU A 386 -37.13 -21.92 10.70
N VAL A 387 -37.28 -20.63 10.42
CA VAL A 387 -38.61 -20.02 10.15
C VAL A 387 -39.19 -20.61 8.88
N ARG A 388 -38.44 -20.77 7.81
CA ARG A 388 -38.90 -21.43 6.59
C ARG A 388 -39.33 -22.87 6.86
N ARG A 389 -38.49 -23.66 7.54
CA ARG A 389 -38.82 -25.06 7.91
C ARG A 389 -40.09 -25.15 8.74
N GLN A 390 -40.28 -24.26 9.72
CA GLN A 390 -41.48 -24.20 10.52
C GLN A 390 -42.71 -23.91 9.66
N THR A 391 -42.62 -22.95 8.73
CA THR A 391 -43.69 -22.58 7.81
C THR A 391 -44.04 -23.75 6.91
N ASP A 392 -43.00 -24.42 6.31
CA ASP A 392 -43.22 -25.56 5.43
C ASP A 392 -43.87 -26.76 6.16
N LEU A 393 -43.43 -27.02 7.42
CA LEU A 393 -44.03 -28.07 8.25
C LEU A 393 -45.49 -27.79 8.65
N LEU A 394 -45.86 -26.53 8.79
CA LEU A 394 -47.22 -26.14 9.24
C LEU A 394 -48.17 -25.77 8.10
N THR A 395 -47.68 -25.74 6.85
CA THR A 395 -48.49 -25.42 5.67
C THR A 395 -48.89 -26.68 4.95
N PHE A 396 -50.19 -27.02 4.94
CA PHE A 396 -50.77 -28.22 4.29
C PHE A 396 -51.84 -27.85 3.28
N PRO A 397 -51.97 -28.62 2.19
CA PRO A 397 -53.13 -28.51 1.32
C PRO A 397 -54.43 -28.89 2.09
N PRO A 398 -55.57 -28.28 1.78
CA PRO A 398 -56.81 -28.45 2.52
C PRO A 398 -57.32 -29.91 2.68
N ASN A 399 -56.86 -30.83 1.84
CA ASN A 399 -57.37 -32.20 1.78
C ASN A 399 -56.40 -33.24 2.35
N VAL A 400 -55.31 -32.86 2.98
CA VAL A 400 -54.32 -33.78 3.56
C VAL A 400 -54.65 -34.06 5.02
N ARG A 401 -54.87 -35.34 5.37
CA ARG A 401 -54.97 -35.77 6.78
C ARG A 401 -53.58 -35.84 7.36
N VAL A 402 -53.28 -34.99 8.31
CA VAL A 402 -51.97 -34.93 8.96
C VAL A 402 -52.06 -35.65 10.31
N ASN A 403 -51.10 -36.53 10.58
CA ASN A 403 -50.89 -37.04 11.92
C ASN A 403 -50.29 -35.92 12.81
N ARG A 404 -51.12 -35.33 13.67
CA ARG A 404 -50.80 -34.19 14.51
C ARG A 404 -49.66 -34.52 15.49
N VAL A 405 -49.64 -35.73 16.06
CA VAL A 405 -48.59 -36.16 17.00
C VAL A 405 -47.24 -36.30 16.32
N GLU A 406 -47.23 -36.92 15.11
CA GLU A 406 -46.01 -36.99 14.31
C GLU A 406 -45.48 -35.63 13.91
N LEU A 407 -46.39 -34.72 13.52
CA LEU A 407 -46.05 -33.35 13.16
C LEU A 407 -45.45 -32.56 14.35
N ALA A 408 -46.02 -32.70 15.52
CA ALA A 408 -45.50 -32.12 16.78
C ALA A 408 -44.05 -32.61 17.06
N GLY A 409 -43.84 -33.94 16.86
CA GLY A 409 -42.51 -34.52 16.99
C GLY A 409 -41.51 -33.98 15.98
N LYS A 410 -41.92 -33.77 14.72
CA LYS A 410 -41.07 -33.09 13.69
C LYS A 410 -40.79 -31.65 14.06
N LEU A 411 -41.79 -30.89 14.52
CA LEU A 411 -41.63 -29.51 14.93
C LEU A 411 -40.61 -29.36 16.08
N ARG A 412 -40.63 -30.28 17.03
CA ARG A 412 -39.64 -30.29 18.12
C ARG A 412 -38.23 -30.62 17.60
N ARG A 413 -38.07 -31.70 16.82
CA ARG A 413 -36.76 -32.18 16.36
C ARG A 413 -36.11 -31.26 15.34
N ASP A 414 -36.92 -30.77 14.37
CA ASP A 414 -36.36 -30.13 13.17
C ASP A 414 -36.38 -28.59 13.28
N VAL A 415 -37.10 -28.03 14.28
CA VAL A 415 -37.16 -26.59 14.51
C VAL A 415 -36.75 -26.20 15.92
N LEU A 416 -37.38 -26.76 16.98
CA LEU A 416 -37.17 -26.34 18.37
C LEU A 416 -35.76 -26.65 18.85
N GLU A 417 -35.26 -27.89 18.67
CA GLU A 417 -33.94 -28.26 19.13
C GLU A 417 -32.82 -27.50 18.37
N PRO A 418 -32.85 -27.35 17.02
CA PRO A 418 -31.93 -26.49 16.30
C PRO A 418 -32.03 -25.02 16.73
N TRP A 419 -33.25 -24.51 17.03
CA TRP A 419 -33.45 -23.16 17.57
C TRP A 419 -32.73 -22.97 18.90
N ARG A 420 -32.90 -23.89 19.84
CA ARG A 420 -32.22 -23.90 21.14
C ARG A 420 -30.72 -23.91 20.98
N ALA A 421 -30.20 -24.77 20.12
CA ALA A 421 -28.76 -24.85 19.87
C ALA A 421 -28.21 -23.57 19.27
N ALA A 422 -28.93 -22.91 18.36
CA ALA A 422 -28.49 -21.68 17.72
C ALA A 422 -28.62 -20.44 18.62
N SER A 423 -29.66 -20.37 19.48
CA SER A 423 -29.91 -19.24 20.39
C SER A 423 -29.05 -19.26 21.66
N ARG A 424 -28.61 -20.44 22.09
CA ARG A 424 -27.82 -20.66 23.33
C ARG A 424 -26.58 -19.76 23.43
N PRO A 425 -25.71 -19.62 22.40
CA PRO A 425 -24.56 -18.74 22.47
C PRO A 425 -24.91 -17.27 22.71
N LEU A 426 -26.07 -16.81 22.21
CA LEU A 426 -26.58 -15.45 22.42
C LEU A 426 -27.12 -15.25 23.82
N LEU A 427 -27.75 -16.26 24.40
CA LEU A 427 -28.28 -16.21 25.76
C LEU A 427 -27.21 -16.35 26.84
N GLU A 428 -26.14 -17.12 26.55
CA GLU A 428 -25.00 -17.38 27.47
C GLU A 428 -23.84 -16.38 27.28
N SER A 429 -23.82 -15.61 26.17
CA SER A 429 -22.76 -14.62 25.91
C SER A 429 -22.79 -13.56 27.02
N THR A 430 -21.80 -13.63 27.87
CA THR A 430 -21.30 -12.76 28.95
C THR A 430 -22.22 -11.63 29.46
N PRO A 431 -22.21 -11.35 30.77
CA PRO A 431 -22.98 -10.25 31.33
C PRO A 431 -22.61 -8.95 30.64
N LEU A 432 -23.53 -8.39 29.90
CA LEU A 432 -23.42 -7.04 29.35
C LEU A 432 -23.47 -6.05 30.50
N PRO A 433 -22.86 -4.87 30.36
CA PRO A 433 -22.99 -3.83 31.37
C PRO A 433 -24.49 -3.61 31.67
N GLN A 434 -24.85 -3.68 32.94
CA GLN A 434 -26.22 -3.35 33.41
C GLN A 434 -26.41 -1.83 33.52
N ASP A 435 -25.74 -1.07 32.63
CA ASP A 435 -25.64 0.39 32.71
C ASP A 435 -26.70 1.13 31.87
N GLY A 436 -27.69 0.41 31.36
CA GLY A 436 -28.75 1.01 30.52
C GLY A 436 -28.23 1.52 29.15
N SER A 437 -27.04 1.09 28.72
CA SER A 437 -26.45 1.42 27.42
C SER A 437 -27.38 0.96 26.27
N PRO A 438 -27.30 1.56 25.08
CA PRO A 438 -28.04 1.10 23.90
C PRO A 438 -27.81 -0.38 23.60
N LEU A 439 -26.59 -0.88 23.85
CA LEU A 439 -26.23 -2.28 23.66
C LEU A 439 -26.90 -3.20 24.69
N ALA A 440 -26.96 -2.78 25.95
CA ALA A 440 -27.66 -3.52 27.02
C ALA A 440 -29.15 -3.66 26.67
N ARG A 441 -29.80 -2.58 26.23
CA ARG A 441 -31.21 -2.61 25.79
C ARG A 441 -31.43 -3.50 24.58
N LYS A 442 -30.54 -3.47 23.60
CA LYS A 442 -30.60 -4.32 22.39
C LYS A 442 -30.50 -5.80 22.79
N HIS A 443 -29.58 -6.13 23.69
CA HIS A 443 -29.42 -7.49 24.19
C HIS A 443 -30.62 -8.00 24.98
N GLU A 444 -31.20 -7.15 25.82
CA GLU A 444 -32.39 -7.49 26.58
C GLU A 444 -33.59 -7.75 25.63
N ALA A 445 -33.81 -6.86 24.67
CA ALA A 445 -34.86 -7.04 23.67
C ALA A 445 -34.68 -8.31 22.83
N LEU A 446 -33.41 -8.64 22.46
CA LEU A 446 -33.12 -9.90 21.77
C LEU A 446 -33.39 -11.12 22.65
N ARG A 447 -33.01 -11.08 23.92
CA ARG A 447 -33.28 -12.17 24.88
C ARG A 447 -34.79 -12.42 25.02
N ASP A 448 -35.58 -11.38 25.11
CA ASP A 448 -37.04 -11.46 25.16
C ASP A 448 -37.63 -12.08 23.90
N TYR A 449 -37.12 -11.66 22.73
CA TYR A 449 -37.51 -12.24 21.44
C TYR A 449 -37.16 -13.72 21.33
N LEU A 450 -35.94 -14.11 21.68
CA LEU A 450 -35.48 -15.50 21.62
C LEU A 450 -36.35 -16.44 22.51
N ARG A 451 -36.66 -15.99 23.72
CA ARG A 451 -37.52 -16.73 24.64
C ARG A 451 -38.98 -16.81 24.18
N ALA A 452 -39.52 -15.69 23.66
CA ALA A 452 -40.89 -15.67 23.13
C ALA A 452 -41.01 -16.64 21.94
N ARG A 453 -40.03 -16.67 21.06
CA ARG A 453 -40.03 -17.57 19.92
C ARG A 453 -39.91 -19.04 20.31
N GLU A 454 -39.03 -19.38 21.23
CA GLU A 454 -38.90 -20.74 21.78
C GLU A 454 -40.23 -21.21 22.39
N ARG A 455 -40.83 -20.36 23.23
CA ARG A 455 -42.12 -20.67 23.87
C ARG A 455 -43.27 -20.85 22.89
N ALA A 456 -43.28 -20.07 21.81
CA ALA A 456 -44.29 -20.22 20.77
C ALA A 456 -44.18 -21.55 20.05
N ILE A 457 -42.96 -21.97 19.70
CA ILE A 457 -42.73 -23.29 19.05
C ILE A 457 -43.15 -24.44 19.98
N GLU A 458 -42.84 -24.35 21.29
CA GLU A 458 -43.28 -25.33 22.28
C GLU A 458 -44.79 -25.43 22.36
N LEU A 459 -45.50 -24.28 22.45
CA LEU A 459 -46.95 -24.25 22.54
C LEU A 459 -47.64 -24.71 21.26
N GLN A 460 -47.04 -24.41 20.09
CA GLN A 460 -47.53 -24.96 18.83
C GLN A 460 -47.39 -26.47 18.77
N ALA A 461 -46.29 -27.04 19.24
CA ALA A 461 -46.13 -28.48 19.33
C ALA A 461 -47.13 -29.12 20.30
N LEU A 462 -47.33 -28.50 21.46
CA LEU A 462 -48.33 -28.96 22.46
C LEU A 462 -49.76 -28.93 21.90
N ALA A 463 -50.15 -27.82 21.27
CA ALA A 463 -51.45 -27.68 20.65
C ALA A 463 -51.75 -28.71 19.54
N LEU A 464 -50.72 -29.12 18.82
CA LEU A 464 -50.79 -30.21 17.84
C LEU A 464 -50.96 -31.57 18.52
N GLU A 465 -50.29 -31.83 19.63
CA GLU A 465 -50.39 -33.09 20.38
C GLU A 465 -51.73 -33.28 21.06
N THR A 466 -52.14 -32.26 21.81
CA THR A 466 -53.36 -32.36 22.64
C THR A 466 -54.62 -32.16 21.85
N GLY A 467 -54.59 -31.25 20.86
CA GLY A 467 -55.78 -30.80 20.15
C GLY A 467 -56.71 -29.92 21.02
N ASP A 468 -56.27 -29.57 22.23
CA ASP A 468 -57.08 -28.80 23.19
C ASP A 468 -57.24 -27.34 22.69
N PRO A 469 -58.46 -26.79 22.69
CA PRO A 469 -58.72 -25.40 22.33
C PRO A 469 -57.93 -24.39 23.19
N ALA A 470 -57.69 -24.69 24.47
CA ALA A 470 -56.89 -23.84 25.34
C ALA A 470 -55.43 -23.76 24.91
N ASP A 471 -54.82 -24.90 24.52
CA ASP A 471 -53.46 -24.94 24.01
C ASP A 471 -53.31 -24.24 22.64
N GLN A 472 -54.39 -24.34 21.80
CA GLN A 472 -54.44 -23.61 20.53
C GLN A 472 -54.50 -22.09 20.75
N GLN A 473 -55.29 -21.62 21.69
CA GLN A 473 -55.34 -20.21 22.05
C GLN A 473 -53.99 -19.71 22.63
N ALA A 474 -53.36 -20.53 23.47
CA ALA A 474 -52.05 -20.22 24.01
C ALA A 474 -50.97 -20.11 22.92
N ALA A 475 -50.98 -20.97 21.91
CA ALA A 475 -50.09 -20.90 20.77
C ALA A 475 -50.28 -19.62 19.94
N VAL A 476 -51.55 -19.25 19.67
CA VAL A 476 -51.87 -17.99 18.95
C VAL A 476 -51.44 -16.75 19.76
N ALA A 477 -51.64 -16.74 21.07
CA ALA A 477 -51.18 -15.67 21.93
C ALA A 477 -49.66 -15.53 21.96
N ALA A 478 -48.94 -16.67 21.92
CA ALA A 478 -47.47 -16.68 21.85
C ALA A 478 -46.93 -16.13 20.52
N ASP A 479 -47.60 -16.38 19.38
CA ASP A 479 -47.24 -15.78 18.09
C ASP A 479 -47.43 -14.26 18.09
N ALA A 480 -48.48 -13.74 18.74
CA ALA A 480 -48.64 -12.28 18.92
C ALA A 480 -47.47 -11.68 19.74
N ARG A 481 -47.04 -12.39 20.78
CA ARG A 481 -45.87 -11.99 21.62
C ARG A 481 -44.55 -11.94 20.85
N ILE A 482 -44.33 -12.83 19.89
CA ILE A 482 -43.15 -12.79 19.01
C ILE A 482 -43.11 -11.44 18.26
N ARG A 483 -44.24 -11.01 17.68
CA ARG A 483 -44.28 -9.73 16.93
C ARG A 483 -43.95 -8.55 17.83
N GLU A 484 -44.55 -8.47 19.01
CA GLU A 484 -44.29 -7.41 19.98
C GLU A 484 -42.80 -7.32 20.37
N THR A 485 -42.17 -8.49 20.63
CA THR A 485 -40.75 -8.53 21.03
C THR A 485 -39.83 -8.23 19.85
N LEU A 486 -40.16 -8.63 18.63
CA LEU A 486 -39.41 -8.32 17.42
C LEU A 486 -39.45 -6.82 17.09
N ASP A 487 -40.65 -6.19 17.20
CA ASP A 487 -40.79 -4.76 16.99
C ASP A 487 -39.98 -3.96 18.02
N ARG A 488 -39.93 -4.41 19.27
CA ARG A 488 -39.08 -3.81 20.32
C ARG A 488 -37.60 -3.97 20.02
N PHE A 489 -37.17 -5.12 19.50
CA PHE A 489 -35.82 -5.35 19.08
C PHE A 489 -35.40 -4.42 17.92
N ASN A 490 -36.22 -4.34 16.88
CA ASN A 490 -35.99 -3.49 15.70
C ASN A 490 -35.97 -1.99 16.05
N ALA A 491 -36.81 -1.55 16.98
CA ALA A 491 -36.82 -0.17 17.46
C ALA A 491 -35.51 0.23 18.17
N ASN A 492 -34.84 -0.72 18.80
CA ASN A 492 -33.54 -0.51 19.44
C ASN A 492 -32.35 -0.61 18.46
N ASP A 493 -32.58 -1.06 17.21
CA ASP A 493 -31.55 -1.19 16.15
C ASP A 493 -31.54 0.03 15.21
N ALA A 494 -32.54 0.87 15.22
CA ALA A 494 -32.59 2.07 14.37
C ALA A 494 -31.50 3.06 14.77
N PRO A 495 -30.68 3.55 13.82
CA PRO A 495 -29.72 4.61 14.10
C PRO A 495 -30.51 5.85 14.58
N ARG A 496 -30.19 6.33 15.77
CA ARG A 496 -30.66 7.65 16.19
C ARG A 496 -29.89 8.69 15.39
N ASN A 497 -30.60 9.42 14.52
CA ASN A 497 -30.12 10.59 13.78
C ASN A 497 -29.48 11.62 14.70
#